data_0bde89210f02f8d74e458cc6efc9be89
#
_entry.id   0bde89210f02f8d74e458cc6efc9be89
#
_cell.length_a   1.000
_cell.length_b   1.000
_cell.length_c   1.000
_cell.angle_alpha   90.00
_cell.angle_beta   90.00
_cell.angle_gamma   90.00
#
_symmetry.space_group_name_H-M   'P 1'
#
loop_
_entity.id
_entity.type
_entity.pdbx_description
1 polymer ?
#
loop_
_entity_poly.entity_id
_entity_poly.type
_entity_poly.pdbx_seq_one_letter_code
_entity_poly.pdbx_strand_id
1 'polypeptide(L)'
;MIHEVVNYAEHLPFRIHSITRKEIMDGYGRRKDVLEHWHRELEIVYTFVGHAEHYIDGKVYRADSGSLFVTNSESIHKIVSDINIDENVDTVAIVLIINPEFVEQLIPNIKEMYFRTDVHSEDEKIDKIMREFLEYSDHRKPMEPYEEMKLLGLMYELMYLICKDALASRKEAFPINNEKNMERLRGIMLYVNAHYTEPIQQQRVAEKFYFTREYFSRFFRKNTGMTFKEYLMKVRVRAAKKEILETEKAMLEIAMDTGFTDSRSLIHAFKEVYNITPYQFKKQNK
;
A
#
# COMPACT_ATOMS: atom_id res chain seq x y z
N MET A 1 7.77 -5.11 -2.93
CA MET A 1 7.44 -3.87 -2.21
C MET A 1 7.50 -2.70 -3.18
N ILE A 2 6.54 -1.82 -3.14
CA ILE A 2 6.26 -0.90 -4.22
C ILE A 2 6.04 0.49 -3.60
N HIS A 3 6.59 1.55 -4.19
CA HIS A 3 6.09 2.90 -3.96
C HIS A 3 4.81 3.06 -4.76
N GLU A 4 3.69 3.25 -4.10
CA GLU A 4 2.42 3.53 -4.76
C GLU A 4 2.28 5.03 -4.95
N VAL A 5 1.95 5.45 -6.17
CA VAL A 5 1.57 6.85 -6.44
C VAL A 5 0.06 6.92 -6.34
N VAL A 6 -0.41 7.68 -5.36
CA VAL A 6 -1.84 7.89 -5.11
C VAL A 6 -2.32 9.09 -5.92
N ASN A 7 -3.38 8.90 -6.70
CA ASN A 7 -4.06 9.99 -7.39
C ASN A 7 -5.31 10.37 -6.58
N TYR A 8 -5.46 11.64 -6.28
CA TYR A 8 -6.63 12.20 -5.58
C TYR A 8 -7.67 12.73 -6.57
N ALA A 9 -8.93 12.80 -6.15
CA ALA A 9 -9.91 13.64 -6.84
C ALA A 9 -9.48 15.12 -6.72
N GLU A 10 -9.82 15.95 -7.71
CA GLU A 10 -9.25 17.30 -7.83
C GLU A 10 -9.44 18.20 -6.59
N HIS A 11 -10.43 17.93 -5.73
CA HIS A 11 -10.82 18.81 -4.61
C HIS A 11 -10.72 18.16 -3.22
N LEU A 12 -10.56 16.83 -3.12
CA LEU A 12 -10.46 16.16 -1.82
C LEU A 12 -9.00 15.82 -1.48
N PRO A 13 -8.54 16.11 -0.25
CA PRO A 13 -7.18 15.78 0.20
C PRO A 13 -7.02 14.30 0.61
N PHE A 14 -7.95 13.46 0.23
CA PHE A 14 -7.93 12.01 0.49
C PHE A 14 -8.66 11.24 -0.61
N ARG A 15 -8.36 9.97 -0.71
CA ARG A 15 -9.03 9.01 -1.59
C ARG A 15 -9.79 7.99 -0.75
N ILE A 16 -10.99 7.65 -1.20
CA ILE A 16 -11.81 6.58 -0.65
C ILE A 16 -11.72 5.38 -1.60
N HIS A 17 -11.47 4.19 -1.07
CA HIS A 17 -11.46 2.96 -1.85
C HIS A 17 -12.17 1.84 -1.07
N SER A 18 -13.24 1.29 -1.63
CA SER A 18 -13.90 0.11 -1.07
C SER A 18 -13.20 -1.16 -1.54
N ILE A 19 -12.93 -2.08 -0.64
CA ILE A 19 -12.42 -3.40 -0.96
C ILE A 19 -13.60 -4.35 -1.04
N THR A 20 -13.88 -4.82 -2.25
CA THR A 20 -14.95 -5.78 -2.48
C THR A 20 -14.44 -7.21 -2.44
N ARG A 21 -15.34 -8.19 -2.17
CA ARG A 21 -15.03 -9.61 -2.24
C ARG A 21 -14.44 -9.99 -3.60
N LYS A 22 -14.93 -9.40 -4.68
CA LYS A 22 -14.43 -9.62 -6.04
C LYS A 22 -12.99 -9.14 -6.24
N GLU A 23 -12.57 -8.11 -5.54
CA GLU A 23 -11.20 -7.60 -5.61
C GLU A 23 -10.20 -8.46 -4.86
N ILE A 24 -10.60 -9.07 -3.76
CA ILE A 24 -9.72 -9.97 -2.98
C ILE A 24 -9.65 -11.39 -3.56
N MET A 25 -10.50 -11.72 -4.52
CA MET A 25 -10.52 -13.03 -5.19
C MET A 25 -10.21 -12.89 -6.68
N ASP A 26 -9.45 -13.81 -7.25
CA ASP A 26 -9.31 -13.91 -8.70
C ASP A 26 -10.54 -14.60 -9.33
N GLY A 27 -10.65 -14.55 -10.66
CA GLY A 27 -11.73 -15.20 -11.40
C GLY A 27 -11.81 -16.75 -11.24
N TYR A 28 -10.87 -17.33 -10.49
CA TYR A 28 -10.82 -18.75 -10.15
C TYR A 28 -11.07 -19.00 -8.65
N GLY A 29 -11.54 -18.01 -7.91
CA GLY A 29 -11.80 -18.12 -6.47
C GLY A 29 -10.54 -18.18 -5.58
N ARG A 30 -9.37 -17.78 -6.11
CA ARG A 30 -8.12 -17.73 -5.34
C ARG A 30 -7.88 -16.32 -4.83
N ARG A 31 -7.24 -16.21 -3.66
CA ARG A 31 -6.92 -14.94 -3.03
C ARG A 31 -5.96 -14.10 -3.88
N LYS A 32 -6.29 -12.83 -4.04
CA LYS A 32 -5.37 -11.81 -4.54
C LYS A 32 -4.74 -11.11 -3.35
N ASP A 33 -3.47 -11.33 -3.11
CA ASP A 33 -2.74 -10.60 -2.08
C ASP A 33 -2.40 -9.19 -2.58
N VAL A 34 -2.64 -8.20 -1.74
CA VAL A 34 -2.04 -6.87 -1.95
C VAL A 34 -0.54 -7.03 -1.72
N LEU A 35 0.25 -6.74 -2.76
CA LEU A 35 1.70 -6.85 -2.67
C LEU A 35 2.23 -5.84 -1.66
N GLU A 36 3.28 -6.24 -0.96
CA GLU A 36 3.99 -5.39 -0.02
C GLU A 36 4.46 -4.10 -0.71
N HIS A 37 4.01 -2.95 -0.18
CA HIS A 37 4.22 -1.63 -0.76
C HIS A 37 4.40 -0.58 0.34
N TRP A 38 4.69 0.64 -0.07
CA TRP A 38 4.72 1.82 0.77
C TRP A 38 4.36 3.05 -0.05
N HIS A 39 3.85 4.07 0.61
CA HIS A 39 3.53 5.36 0.03
C HIS A 39 3.72 6.48 1.08
N ARG A 40 3.65 7.74 0.67
CA ARG A 40 3.86 8.89 1.55
C ARG A 40 2.60 9.27 2.35
N GLU A 41 1.49 8.76 1.93
CA GLU A 41 0.18 9.03 2.49
C GLU A 41 0.00 8.33 3.84
N LEU A 42 -0.88 8.87 4.68
CA LEU A 42 -1.45 8.15 5.81
C LEU A 42 -2.56 7.26 5.29
N GLU A 43 -2.56 5.98 5.65
CA GLU A 43 -3.62 5.06 5.26
C GLU A 43 -4.42 4.61 6.48
N ILE A 44 -5.75 4.63 6.34
CA ILE A 44 -6.69 4.12 7.33
C ILE A 44 -7.48 3.00 6.68
N VAL A 45 -7.49 1.82 7.30
CA VAL A 45 -8.26 0.66 6.84
C VAL A 45 -9.28 0.30 7.91
N TYR A 46 -10.53 0.18 7.51
CA TYR A 46 -11.60 -0.32 8.36
C TYR A 46 -12.21 -1.59 7.77
N THR A 47 -12.28 -2.66 8.57
CA THR A 47 -12.82 -3.95 8.16
C THR A 47 -14.29 -4.06 8.59
N PHE A 48 -15.21 -4.11 7.63
CA PHE A 48 -16.64 -4.30 7.90
C PHE A 48 -16.98 -5.75 8.22
N VAL A 49 -16.40 -6.69 7.44
CA VAL A 49 -16.74 -8.11 7.52
C VAL A 49 -15.49 -8.96 7.28
N GLY A 50 -15.39 -10.06 8.02
CA GLY A 50 -14.34 -11.07 7.84
C GLY A 50 -13.10 -10.79 8.68
N HIS A 51 -12.00 -11.37 8.23
CA HIS A 51 -10.70 -11.29 8.88
C HIS A 51 -9.61 -10.92 7.86
N ALA A 52 -8.60 -10.20 8.33
CA ALA A 52 -7.41 -9.91 7.53
C ALA A 52 -6.16 -9.90 8.41
N GLU A 53 -5.01 -10.15 7.83
CA GLU A 53 -3.72 -9.93 8.45
C GLU A 53 -3.07 -8.69 7.83
N HIS A 54 -2.78 -7.69 8.65
CA HIS A 54 -2.02 -6.50 8.26
C HIS A 54 -0.55 -6.70 8.65
N TYR A 55 0.29 -6.73 7.65
CA TYR A 55 1.75 -6.75 7.82
C TYR A 55 2.24 -5.31 7.70
N ILE A 56 2.70 -4.73 8.79
CA ILE A 56 3.14 -3.32 8.84
C ILE A 56 4.50 -3.24 9.52
N ASP A 57 5.51 -2.75 8.82
CA ASP A 57 6.90 -2.59 9.29
C ASP A 57 7.46 -3.88 9.95
N GLY A 58 7.16 -5.04 9.34
CA GLY A 58 7.62 -6.35 9.79
C GLY A 58 6.84 -6.95 10.98
N LYS A 59 5.81 -6.28 11.46
CA LYS A 59 4.87 -6.82 12.46
C LYS A 59 3.58 -7.30 11.78
N VAL A 60 2.91 -8.25 12.40
CA VAL A 60 1.62 -8.78 11.94
C VAL A 60 0.55 -8.40 12.92
N TYR A 61 -0.53 -7.83 12.42
CA TYR A 61 -1.71 -7.45 13.18
C TYR A 61 -2.93 -8.18 12.58
N ARG A 62 -3.77 -8.73 13.44
CA ARG A 62 -5.01 -9.36 12.99
C ARG A 62 -6.14 -8.34 13.02
N ALA A 63 -6.80 -8.19 11.88
CA ALA A 63 -8.02 -7.41 11.75
C ALA A 63 -9.23 -8.34 11.78
N ASP A 64 -10.14 -8.08 12.67
CA ASP A 64 -11.46 -8.69 12.71
C ASP A 64 -12.51 -7.65 12.26
N SER A 65 -13.76 -8.06 12.07
CA SER A 65 -14.86 -7.13 11.77
C SER A 65 -14.94 -6.02 12.83
N GLY A 66 -15.04 -4.76 12.40
CA GLY A 66 -15.01 -3.58 13.27
C GLY A 66 -13.60 -3.04 13.57
N SER A 67 -12.54 -3.71 13.11
CA SER A 67 -11.16 -3.25 13.34
C SER A 67 -10.80 -2.05 12.48
N LEU A 68 -10.15 -1.06 13.09
CA LEU A 68 -9.53 0.08 12.43
C LEU A 68 -8.00 0.01 12.55
N PHE A 69 -7.31 0.12 11.43
CA PHE A 69 -5.86 0.17 11.37
C PHE A 69 -5.37 1.46 10.74
N VAL A 70 -4.31 2.02 11.31
CA VAL A 70 -3.62 3.19 10.76
C VAL A 70 -2.23 2.78 10.32
N THR A 71 -1.96 2.96 9.04
CA THR A 71 -0.63 2.79 8.44
C THR A 71 0.01 4.17 8.28
N ASN A 72 1.08 4.40 9.01
CA ASN A 72 1.77 5.69 8.98
C ASN A 72 2.44 5.93 7.62
N SER A 73 2.61 7.21 7.30
CA SER A 73 3.39 7.68 6.15
C SER A 73 4.70 6.89 6.02
N GLU A 74 4.99 6.41 4.82
CA GLU A 74 6.20 5.66 4.48
C GLU A 74 6.38 4.30 5.19
N SER A 75 5.37 3.81 5.93
CA SER A 75 5.38 2.47 6.49
C SER A 75 5.23 1.41 5.40
N ILE A 76 6.02 0.36 5.53
CA ILE A 76 6.00 -0.78 4.63
C ILE A 76 4.86 -1.70 5.03
N HIS A 77 3.91 -1.93 4.15
CA HIS A 77 2.74 -2.72 4.51
C HIS A 77 2.18 -3.58 3.37
N LYS A 78 1.40 -4.58 3.77
CA LYS A 78 0.52 -5.38 2.91
C LYS A 78 -0.66 -5.88 3.72
N ILE A 79 -1.74 -6.19 3.03
CA ILE A 79 -2.94 -6.79 3.61
C ILE A 79 -3.17 -8.16 2.96
N VAL A 80 -3.46 -9.12 3.80
CA VAL A 80 -3.77 -10.51 3.42
C VAL A 80 -5.15 -10.83 3.95
N SER A 81 -6.18 -10.74 3.09
CA SER A 81 -7.57 -10.96 3.49
C SER A 81 -7.92 -12.44 3.56
N ASP A 82 -8.80 -12.81 4.47
CA ASP A 82 -9.41 -14.14 4.47
C ASP A 82 -10.36 -14.27 3.26
N ILE A 83 -10.39 -15.46 2.67
CA ILE A 83 -11.27 -15.78 1.53
C ILE A 83 -12.61 -16.38 1.97
N ASN A 84 -12.76 -16.77 3.23
CA ASN A 84 -13.98 -17.38 3.78
C ASN A 84 -15.02 -16.30 4.15
N ILE A 85 -15.39 -15.47 3.17
CA ILE A 85 -16.39 -14.42 3.33
C ILE A 85 -17.67 -14.88 2.64
N ASP A 86 -18.82 -14.66 3.31
CA ASP A 86 -20.14 -15.00 2.79
C ASP A 86 -20.34 -14.42 1.37
N GLU A 87 -20.91 -15.23 0.47
CA GLU A 87 -21.13 -14.84 -0.93
C GLU A 87 -22.06 -13.63 -1.10
N ASN A 88 -22.89 -13.35 -0.11
CA ASN A 88 -23.81 -12.21 -0.11
C ASN A 88 -23.14 -10.90 0.34
N VAL A 89 -21.89 -10.95 0.81
CA VAL A 89 -21.13 -9.75 1.20
C VAL A 89 -20.41 -9.18 -0.02
N ASP A 90 -20.78 -7.98 -0.42
CA ASP A 90 -20.12 -7.29 -1.54
C ASP A 90 -18.87 -6.53 -1.06
N THR A 91 -18.99 -5.72 -0.02
CA THR A 91 -17.87 -4.90 0.52
C THR A 91 -17.34 -5.47 1.82
N VAL A 92 -16.04 -5.68 1.87
CA VAL A 92 -15.32 -6.29 3.00
C VAL A 92 -14.67 -5.24 3.88
N ALA A 93 -14.07 -4.24 3.27
CA ALA A 93 -13.34 -3.17 3.96
C ALA A 93 -13.38 -1.87 3.16
N ILE A 94 -13.00 -0.80 3.82
CA ILE A 94 -12.78 0.51 3.20
C ILE A 94 -11.38 1.02 3.55
N VAL A 95 -10.73 1.64 2.59
CA VAL A 95 -9.41 2.25 2.71
C VAL A 95 -9.54 3.76 2.44
N LEU A 96 -9.05 4.55 3.37
CA LEU A 96 -8.89 5.99 3.21
C LEU A 96 -7.40 6.29 3.08
N ILE A 97 -6.99 6.91 1.97
CA ILE A 97 -5.60 7.28 1.72
C ILE A 97 -5.52 8.80 1.76
N ILE A 98 -4.81 9.35 2.74
CA ILE A 98 -4.86 10.76 3.11
C ILE A 98 -3.55 11.45 2.73
N ASN A 99 -3.69 12.56 2.03
CA ASN A 99 -2.58 13.39 1.56
C ASN A 99 -1.70 13.87 2.73
N PRO A 100 -0.37 13.73 2.66
CA PRO A 100 0.55 14.14 3.72
C PRO A 100 0.46 15.62 4.08
N GLU A 101 0.26 16.49 3.11
CA GLU A 101 0.13 17.93 3.32
C GLU A 101 -1.12 18.28 4.13
N PHE A 102 -2.20 17.54 3.91
CA PHE A 102 -3.44 17.69 4.71
C PHE A 102 -3.21 17.22 6.15
N VAL A 103 -2.54 16.08 6.35
CA VAL A 103 -2.19 15.60 7.71
C VAL A 103 -1.28 16.61 8.42
N GLU A 104 -0.31 17.22 7.73
CA GLU A 104 0.59 18.23 8.28
C GLU A 104 -0.15 19.54 8.65
N GLN A 105 -1.21 19.91 7.91
CA GLN A 105 -2.10 21.02 8.26
C GLN A 105 -2.90 20.75 9.54
N LEU A 106 -3.37 19.51 9.71
CA LEU A 106 -4.13 19.11 10.92
C LEU A 106 -3.21 18.98 12.14
N ILE A 107 -2.02 18.46 11.95
CA ILE A 107 -1.05 18.13 13.00
C ILE A 107 0.31 18.71 12.59
N PRO A 108 0.60 20.01 12.89
CA PRO A 108 1.82 20.67 12.41
C PRO A 108 3.13 19.98 12.83
N ASN A 109 3.12 19.23 13.93
CA ASN A 109 4.27 18.47 14.42
C ASN A 109 4.22 16.98 14.09
N ILE A 110 3.46 16.56 13.05
CA ILE A 110 3.28 15.14 12.69
C ILE A 110 4.60 14.40 12.47
N LYS A 111 5.66 15.09 12.04
CA LYS A 111 6.99 14.50 11.87
C LYS A 111 7.60 13.97 13.17
N GLU A 112 7.19 14.51 14.31
CA GLU A 112 7.58 14.07 15.65
C GLU A 112 6.58 13.10 16.28
N MET A 113 5.45 12.88 15.62
CA MET A 113 4.34 12.06 16.07
C MET A 113 4.24 10.76 15.27
N TYR A 114 3.49 9.83 15.81
CA TYR A 114 3.25 8.52 15.23
C TYR A 114 1.87 8.03 15.66
N PHE A 115 1.12 7.48 14.73
CA PHE A 115 -0.13 6.79 15.07
C PHE A 115 0.17 5.34 15.45
N ARG A 116 -0.34 4.89 16.60
CA ARG A 116 -0.38 3.47 16.90
C ARG A 116 -1.21 2.77 15.84
N THR A 117 -0.69 1.67 15.32
CA THR A 117 -1.27 0.98 14.16
C THR A 117 -2.65 0.40 14.45
N ASP A 118 -2.82 -0.23 15.60
CA ASP A 118 -4.06 -0.87 16.03
C ASP A 118 -4.85 0.14 16.88
N VAL A 119 -5.92 0.65 16.30
CA VAL A 119 -6.86 1.54 16.98
C VAL A 119 -8.07 0.69 17.32
N HIS A 120 -8.24 0.35 18.60
CA HIS A 120 -9.40 -0.40 19.06
C HIS A 120 -10.69 0.37 18.74
N SER A 121 -11.45 -0.13 17.77
CA SER A 121 -12.58 0.58 17.18
C SER A 121 -13.94 -0.04 17.51
N GLU A 122 -14.15 -0.51 18.75
CA GLU A 122 -15.53 -0.78 19.24
C GLU A 122 -16.37 0.51 19.39
N ASP A 123 -15.88 1.63 18.83
CA ASP A 123 -16.58 2.91 18.86
C ASP A 123 -17.62 2.97 17.71
N GLU A 124 -18.90 2.93 18.08
CA GLU A 124 -20.04 3.04 17.15
C GLU A 124 -19.97 4.30 16.25
N LYS A 125 -19.29 5.36 16.71
CA LYS A 125 -19.12 6.57 15.90
C LYS A 125 -18.17 6.33 14.74
N ILE A 126 -17.08 5.58 14.96
CA ILE A 126 -16.14 5.23 13.88
C ILE A 126 -16.84 4.36 12.85
N ASP A 127 -17.58 3.33 13.27
CA ASP A 127 -18.35 2.47 12.34
C ASP A 127 -19.31 3.30 11.50
N LYS A 128 -20.05 4.21 12.13
CA LYS A 128 -20.97 5.10 11.42
C LYS A 128 -20.27 5.99 10.39
N ILE A 129 -19.16 6.62 10.77
CA ILE A 129 -18.36 7.48 9.87
C ILE A 129 -17.83 6.65 8.70
N MET A 130 -17.32 5.44 8.93
CA MET A 130 -16.77 4.60 7.87
C MET A 130 -17.86 4.10 6.91
N ARG A 131 -19.07 3.85 7.39
CA ARG A 131 -20.22 3.51 6.54
C ARG A 131 -20.68 4.73 5.72
N GLU A 132 -20.65 5.92 6.27
CA GLU A 132 -20.95 7.14 5.50
C GLU A 132 -19.91 7.36 4.40
N PHE A 133 -18.61 7.16 4.65
CA PHE A 133 -17.58 7.17 3.60
C PHE A 133 -17.83 6.12 2.52
N LEU A 134 -18.32 4.94 2.88
CA LEU A 134 -18.61 3.87 1.92
C LEU A 134 -19.65 4.28 0.87
N GLU A 135 -20.64 5.09 1.21
CA GLU A 135 -21.66 5.60 0.28
C GLU A 135 -21.03 6.40 -0.87
N TYR A 136 -19.85 7.00 -0.66
CA TYR A 136 -19.11 7.81 -1.63
C TYR A 136 -17.94 7.07 -2.28
N SER A 137 -17.82 5.77 -2.09
CA SER A 137 -16.73 4.99 -2.67
C SER A 137 -16.88 4.69 -4.17
N ASP A 138 -18.08 4.90 -4.75
CA ASP A 138 -18.34 4.73 -6.18
C ASP A 138 -17.95 6.00 -6.96
N HIS A 139 -16.70 6.05 -7.42
CA HIS A 139 -16.13 7.16 -8.19
C HIS A 139 -16.77 7.41 -9.57
N ARG A 140 -17.74 6.61 -10.00
CA ARG A 140 -18.45 6.79 -11.27
C ARG A 140 -19.55 7.84 -11.19
N LYS A 141 -19.97 8.20 -9.98
CA LYS A 141 -20.97 9.24 -9.77
C LYS A 141 -20.26 10.59 -9.60
N PRO A 142 -20.65 11.64 -10.33
CA PRO A 142 -20.18 12.99 -10.06
C PRO A 142 -20.62 13.40 -8.65
N MET A 143 -19.74 14.06 -7.92
CA MET A 143 -19.97 14.53 -6.56
C MET A 143 -20.39 16.00 -6.59
N GLU A 144 -21.43 16.35 -5.85
CA GLU A 144 -21.83 17.73 -5.69
C GLU A 144 -20.95 18.46 -4.65
N PRO A 145 -20.72 19.78 -4.78
CA PRO A 145 -19.82 20.52 -3.87
C PRO A 145 -20.19 20.40 -2.39
N TYR A 146 -21.47 20.29 -2.05
CA TYR A 146 -21.90 20.10 -0.65
C TYR A 146 -21.59 18.69 -0.11
N GLU A 147 -21.46 17.68 -0.98
CA GLU A 147 -21.05 16.34 -0.61
C GLU A 147 -19.56 16.30 -0.26
N GLU A 148 -18.72 17.04 -0.98
CA GLU A 148 -17.31 17.24 -0.62
C GLU A 148 -17.17 17.89 0.75
N MET A 149 -17.99 18.90 1.08
CA MET A 149 -18.01 19.53 2.40
C MET A 149 -18.40 18.52 3.49
N LYS A 150 -19.37 17.64 3.22
CA LYS A 150 -19.76 16.57 4.14
C LYS A 150 -18.59 15.61 4.38
N LEU A 151 -17.92 15.15 3.31
CA LEU A 151 -16.79 14.25 3.40
C LEU A 151 -15.60 14.86 4.16
N LEU A 152 -15.33 16.14 3.96
CA LEU A 152 -14.33 16.87 4.76
C LEU A 152 -14.72 16.89 6.24
N GLY A 153 -15.99 17.16 6.56
CA GLY A 153 -16.49 17.12 7.94
C GLY A 153 -16.30 15.76 8.60
N LEU A 154 -16.65 14.67 7.89
CA LEU A 154 -16.42 13.30 8.35
C LEU A 154 -14.93 13.00 8.56
N MET A 155 -14.06 13.47 7.66
CA MET A 155 -12.62 13.30 7.78
C MET A 155 -12.05 14.03 9.00
N TYR A 156 -12.47 15.27 9.26
CA TYR A 156 -12.05 16.00 10.47
C TYR A 156 -12.48 15.26 11.75
N GLU A 157 -13.73 14.76 11.79
CA GLU A 157 -14.24 14.01 12.94
C GLU A 157 -13.48 12.69 13.13
N LEU A 158 -13.25 11.92 12.07
CA LEU A 158 -12.46 10.69 12.11
C LEU A 158 -11.04 10.95 12.60
N MET A 159 -10.36 11.95 12.03
CA MET A 159 -9.00 12.31 12.45
C MET A 159 -8.94 12.76 13.91
N TYR A 160 -9.95 13.48 14.39
CA TYR A 160 -10.03 13.83 15.81
C TYR A 160 -10.10 12.59 16.70
N LEU A 161 -10.96 11.62 16.38
CA LEU A 161 -11.10 10.38 17.15
C LEU A 161 -9.79 9.59 17.16
N ILE A 162 -9.18 9.40 15.96
CA ILE A 162 -7.91 8.68 15.83
C ILE A 162 -6.78 9.39 16.56
N CYS A 163 -6.67 10.71 16.47
CA CYS A 163 -5.64 11.47 17.18
C CYS A 163 -5.78 11.33 18.70
N LYS A 164 -7.01 11.39 19.20
CA LYS A 164 -7.28 11.25 20.63
C LYS A 164 -6.81 9.91 21.19
N ASP A 165 -7.02 8.83 20.44
CA ASP A 165 -6.82 7.47 20.94
C ASP A 165 -5.49 6.85 20.52
N ALA A 166 -4.96 7.21 19.36
CA ALA A 166 -3.80 6.55 18.77
C ALA A 166 -2.56 7.43 18.57
N LEU A 167 -2.67 8.76 18.63
CA LEU A 167 -1.53 9.63 18.39
C LEU A 167 -0.55 9.58 19.59
N ALA A 168 0.73 9.31 19.30
CA ALA A 168 1.79 9.21 20.29
C ALA A 168 3.08 9.90 19.82
N SER A 169 3.98 10.21 20.76
CA SER A 169 5.30 10.72 20.40
C SER A 169 6.14 9.63 19.72
N ARG A 170 6.80 9.98 18.61
CA ARG A 170 7.72 9.09 17.89
C ARG A 170 8.86 8.58 18.75
N LYS A 171 9.34 9.42 19.68
CA LYS A 171 10.41 9.07 20.63
C LYS A 171 9.99 7.94 21.59
N GLU A 172 8.72 7.86 21.93
CA GLU A 172 8.18 6.80 22.79
C GLU A 172 7.93 5.50 22.01
N ALA A 173 7.53 5.62 20.74
CA ALA A 173 7.17 4.48 19.91
C ALA A 173 8.39 3.72 19.33
N PHE A 174 9.50 4.42 19.06
CA PHE A 174 10.66 3.84 18.39
C PHE A 174 11.96 4.10 19.15
N PRO A 175 12.66 3.05 19.61
CA PRO A 175 14.07 3.17 20.02
C PRO A 175 14.91 3.68 18.83
N ILE A 176 15.82 4.61 19.10
CA ILE A 176 16.67 5.34 18.13
C ILE A 176 17.31 4.44 17.05
N ASN A 177 17.61 3.19 17.37
CA ASN A 177 18.19 2.21 16.43
C ASN A 177 17.21 1.71 15.36
N ASN A 178 15.91 1.68 15.64
CA ASN A 178 14.90 1.24 14.67
C ASN A 178 14.61 2.33 13.63
N GLU A 179 14.57 3.58 14.04
CA GLU A 179 14.30 4.71 13.16
C GLU A 179 15.40 4.85 12.08
N LYS A 180 16.68 4.81 12.45
CA LYS A 180 17.81 4.82 11.50
C LYS A 180 17.77 3.64 10.51
N ASN A 181 17.34 2.48 10.96
CA ASN A 181 17.22 1.32 10.09
C ASN A 181 16.08 1.46 9.08
N MET A 182 14.95 2.00 9.51
CA MET A 182 13.82 2.26 8.62
C MET A 182 14.14 3.37 7.62
N GLU A 183 14.79 4.46 8.04
CA GLU A 183 15.26 5.52 7.15
C GLU A 183 16.24 4.98 6.07
N ARG A 184 17.18 4.12 6.46
CA ARG A 184 18.07 3.45 5.50
C ARG A 184 17.29 2.57 4.52
N LEU A 185 16.32 1.80 5.02
CA LEU A 185 15.49 0.95 4.18
C LEU A 185 14.70 1.78 3.16
N ARG A 186 14.08 2.88 3.59
CA ARG A 186 13.40 3.82 2.71
C ARG A 186 14.33 4.38 1.64
N GLY A 187 15.53 4.81 2.04
CA GLY A 187 16.55 5.29 1.10
C GLY A 187 16.92 4.24 0.04
N ILE A 188 17.06 2.97 0.45
CA ILE A 188 17.32 1.85 -0.47
C ILE A 188 16.16 1.69 -1.46
N MET A 189 14.93 1.74 -0.97
CA MET A 189 13.74 1.58 -1.80
C MET A 189 13.57 2.72 -2.80
N LEU A 190 13.73 3.97 -2.36
CA LEU A 190 13.73 5.15 -3.23
C LEU A 190 14.78 5.02 -4.33
N TYR A 191 15.99 4.60 -3.96
CA TYR A 191 17.06 4.37 -4.93
C TYR A 191 16.67 3.31 -5.97
N VAL A 192 16.13 2.17 -5.54
CA VAL A 192 15.68 1.12 -6.46
C VAL A 192 14.57 1.61 -7.37
N ASN A 193 13.58 2.34 -6.84
CA ASN A 193 12.48 2.87 -7.65
C ASN A 193 12.94 3.93 -8.67
N ALA A 194 13.99 4.68 -8.38
CA ALA A 194 14.57 5.65 -9.31
C ALA A 194 15.44 5.00 -10.41
N HIS A 195 16.00 3.80 -10.15
CA HIS A 195 17.01 3.18 -11.01
C HIS A 195 16.65 1.76 -11.49
N TYR A 196 15.41 1.28 -11.29
CA TYR A 196 15.02 -0.12 -11.57
C TYR A 196 15.25 -0.57 -13.03
N THR A 197 15.27 0.37 -13.97
CA THR A 197 15.55 0.09 -15.40
C THR A 197 17.03 -0.26 -15.63
N GLU A 198 17.91 0.14 -14.73
CA GLU A 198 19.36 -0.09 -14.83
C GLU A 198 19.74 -1.49 -14.32
N PRO A 199 20.94 -1.99 -14.68
CA PRO A 199 21.46 -3.25 -14.13
C PRO A 199 21.94 -3.08 -12.67
N ILE A 200 20.98 -3.01 -11.74
CA ILE A 200 21.28 -2.84 -10.30
C ILE A 200 21.87 -4.13 -9.72
N GLN A 201 23.06 -4.02 -9.14
CA GLN A 201 23.70 -5.09 -8.38
C GLN A 201 23.53 -4.87 -6.87
N GLN A 202 23.09 -5.90 -6.14
CA GLN A 202 22.90 -5.84 -4.68
C GLN A 202 24.15 -5.33 -3.94
N GLN A 203 25.33 -5.71 -4.37
CA GLN A 203 26.58 -5.27 -3.74
C GLN A 203 26.77 -3.76 -3.85
N ARG A 204 26.54 -3.16 -5.02
CA ARG A 204 26.64 -1.70 -5.22
C ARG A 204 25.63 -0.93 -4.38
N VAL A 205 24.43 -1.49 -4.22
CA VAL A 205 23.42 -0.88 -3.34
C VAL A 205 23.85 -0.98 -1.88
N ALA A 206 24.35 -2.14 -1.45
CA ALA A 206 24.87 -2.31 -0.09
C ALA A 206 26.00 -1.29 0.22
N GLU A 207 26.96 -1.14 -0.66
CA GLU A 207 28.06 -0.18 -0.53
C GLU A 207 27.56 1.27 -0.45
N LYS A 208 26.61 1.63 -1.31
CA LYS A 208 26.00 2.98 -1.32
C LYS A 208 25.36 3.36 0.01
N PHE A 209 24.77 2.38 0.69
CA PHE A 209 24.09 2.60 1.98
C PHE A 209 24.95 2.15 3.19
N TYR A 210 26.27 2.01 3.00
CA TYR A 210 27.24 1.67 4.04
C TYR A 210 26.97 0.34 4.75
N PHE A 211 26.57 -0.67 3.97
CA PHE A 211 26.41 -2.05 4.44
C PHE A 211 27.45 -2.98 3.79
N THR A 212 27.86 -4.03 4.53
CA THR A 212 28.44 -5.18 3.86
C THR A 212 27.37 -5.97 3.13
N ARG A 213 27.72 -6.71 2.09
CA ARG A 213 26.79 -7.50 1.28
C ARG A 213 25.97 -8.48 2.14
N GLU A 214 26.62 -9.15 3.08
CA GLU A 214 26.02 -10.16 3.96
C GLU A 214 25.06 -9.52 4.95
N TYR A 215 25.45 -8.39 5.55
CA TYR A 215 24.57 -7.65 6.45
C TYR A 215 23.37 -7.07 5.70
N PHE A 216 23.58 -6.47 4.53
CA PHE A 216 22.52 -5.95 3.67
C PHE A 216 21.48 -7.02 3.35
N SER A 217 21.90 -8.23 2.94
CA SER A 217 21.00 -9.33 2.60
C SER A 217 20.10 -9.70 3.79
N ARG A 218 20.68 -9.84 4.98
CA ARG A 218 19.93 -10.15 6.21
C ARG A 218 19.03 -8.99 6.63
N PHE A 219 19.55 -7.78 6.61
CA PHE A 219 18.83 -6.55 6.95
C PHE A 219 17.61 -6.36 6.04
N PHE A 220 17.83 -6.45 4.72
CA PHE A 220 16.76 -6.25 3.74
C PHE A 220 15.68 -7.32 3.91
N ARG A 221 16.05 -8.60 3.97
CA ARG A 221 15.10 -9.70 4.17
C ARG A 221 14.36 -9.64 5.50
N LYS A 222 15.04 -9.26 6.59
CA LYS A 222 14.41 -9.11 7.91
C LYS A 222 13.32 -8.04 7.90
N ASN A 223 13.56 -6.91 7.22
CA ASN A 223 12.66 -5.76 7.25
C ASN A 223 11.61 -5.78 6.12
N THR A 224 11.80 -6.58 5.06
CA THR A 224 10.90 -6.62 3.90
C THR A 224 10.24 -7.98 3.69
N GLY A 225 10.66 -9.02 4.41
CA GLY A 225 10.19 -10.38 4.21
C GLY A 225 10.71 -11.07 2.93
N MET A 226 11.41 -10.34 2.04
CA MET A 226 11.90 -10.86 0.76
C MET A 226 13.36 -10.51 0.48
N THR A 227 13.97 -11.19 -0.48
CA THR A 227 15.31 -10.85 -0.94
C THR A 227 15.31 -9.58 -1.77
N PHE A 228 16.45 -8.90 -1.87
CA PHE A 228 16.61 -7.72 -2.73
C PHE A 228 16.31 -8.03 -4.22
N LYS A 229 16.66 -9.23 -4.69
CA LYS A 229 16.38 -9.66 -6.07
C LYS A 229 14.89 -9.81 -6.33
N GLU A 230 14.15 -10.41 -5.41
CA GLU A 230 12.69 -10.52 -5.49
C GLU A 230 12.03 -9.14 -5.48
N TYR A 231 12.51 -8.24 -4.64
CA TYR A 231 12.04 -6.86 -4.59
C TYR A 231 12.22 -6.13 -5.93
N LEU A 232 13.46 -6.12 -6.47
CA LEU A 232 13.77 -5.48 -7.75
C LEU A 232 12.92 -6.07 -8.89
N MET A 233 12.77 -7.39 -8.91
CA MET A 233 11.91 -8.08 -9.89
C MET A 233 10.46 -7.59 -9.80
N LYS A 234 9.89 -7.50 -8.58
CA LYS A 234 8.52 -7.02 -8.38
C LYS A 234 8.34 -5.55 -8.81
N VAL A 235 9.32 -4.68 -8.55
CA VAL A 235 9.30 -3.27 -9.02
C VAL A 235 9.23 -3.22 -10.55
N ARG A 236 10.07 -4.00 -11.24
CA ARG A 236 10.09 -4.09 -12.72
C ARG A 236 8.79 -4.64 -13.30
N VAL A 237 8.26 -5.70 -12.70
CA VAL A 237 6.98 -6.32 -13.13
C VAL A 237 5.82 -5.33 -13.01
N ARG A 238 5.80 -4.51 -11.96
CA ARG A 238 4.78 -3.47 -11.80
C ARG A 238 4.89 -2.40 -12.87
N ALA A 239 6.09 -1.91 -13.16
CA ALA A 239 6.31 -0.97 -14.24
C ALA A 239 5.84 -1.57 -15.58
N ALA A 240 6.18 -2.83 -15.85
CA ALA A 240 5.73 -3.55 -17.04
C ALA A 240 4.19 -3.69 -17.08
N LYS A 241 3.52 -3.94 -15.96
CA LYS A 241 2.05 -3.99 -15.90
C LYS A 241 1.42 -2.69 -16.41
N LYS A 242 1.96 -1.54 -15.99
CA LYS A 242 1.50 -0.23 -16.47
C LYS A 242 1.68 -0.08 -17.98
N GLU A 243 2.87 -0.35 -18.49
CA GLU A 243 3.18 -0.30 -19.93
C GLU A 243 2.28 -1.24 -20.76
N ILE A 244 2.02 -2.46 -20.27
CA ILE A 244 1.14 -3.44 -20.93
C ILE A 244 -0.29 -2.92 -21.11
N LEU A 245 -0.80 -2.17 -20.14
CA LEU A 245 -2.17 -1.63 -20.17
C LEU A 245 -2.26 -0.33 -20.97
N GLU A 246 -1.27 0.54 -20.85
CA GLU A 246 -1.33 1.92 -21.34
C GLU A 246 -0.73 2.05 -22.75
N THR A 247 -0.02 1.03 -23.25
CA THR A 247 0.68 1.12 -24.55
C THR A 247 0.40 -0.09 -25.44
N GLU A 248 0.73 0.05 -26.74
CA GLU A 248 0.73 -1.03 -27.72
C GLU A 248 2.17 -1.51 -28.06
N LYS A 249 3.15 -1.20 -27.19
CA LYS A 249 4.55 -1.63 -27.36
C LYS A 249 4.67 -3.15 -27.45
N ALA A 250 5.66 -3.62 -28.21
CA ALA A 250 6.00 -5.04 -28.22
C ALA A 250 6.53 -5.51 -26.85
N MET A 251 6.29 -6.78 -26.51
CA MET A 251 6.71 -7.34 -25.21
C MET A 251 8.22 -7.25 -24.98
N LEU A 252 9.03 -7.30 -26.03
CA LEU A 252 10.48 -7.10 -25.92
C LEU A 252 10.83 -5.66 -25.54
N GLU A 253 10.16 -4.69 -26.14
CA GLU A 253 10.35 -3.27 -25.86
C GLU A 253 9.96 -2.96 -24.40
N ILE A 254 8.79 -3.43 -23.97
CA ILE A 254 8.37 -3.31 -22.56
C ILE A 254 9.39 -3.96 -21.60
N ALA A 255 9.93 -5.13 -21.95
CA ALA A 255 10.96 -5.78 -21.15
C ALA A 255 12.20 -4.89 -20.99
N MET A 256 12.72 -4.35 -22.09
CA MET A 256 13.89 -3.47 -22.07
C MET A 256 13.63 -2.19 -21.29
N ASP A 257 12.51 -1.51 -21.53
CA ASP A 257 12.12 -0.27 -20.85
C ASP A 257 11.94 -0.45 -19.33
N THR A 258 11.59 -1.66 -18.90
CA THR A 258 11.37 -1.99 -17.48
C THR A 258 12.54 -2.74 -16.84
N GLY A 259 13.70 -2.82 -17.52
CA GLY A 259 14.96 -3.32 -16.98
C GLY A 259 15.12 -4.84 -17.01
N PHE A 260 14.29 -5.57 -17.76
CA PHE A 260 14.51 -6.98 -18.06
C PHE A 260 15.45 -7.14 -19.25
N THR A 261 16.19 -8.24 -19.28
CA THR A 261 17.13 -8.53 -20.38
C THR A 261 16.45 -9.01 -21.64
N ASP A 262 15.26 -9.58 -21.53
CA ASP A 262 14.49 -10.16 -22.64
C ASP A 262 13.02 -10.37 -22.27
N SER A 263 12.18 -10.62 -23.28
CA SER A 263 10.74 -10.84 -23.09
C SER A 263 10.42 -12.10 -22.29
N ARG A 264 11.24 -13.15 -22.34
CA ARG A 264 11.00 -14.40 -21.59
C ARG A 264 11.16 -14.17 -20.09
N SER A 265 12.20 -13.44 -19.70
CA SER A 265 12.44 -13.03 -18.31
C SER A 265 11.27 -12.21 -17.75
N LEU A 266 10.75 -11.25 -18.53
CA LEU A 266 9.56 -10.49 -18.16
C LEU A 266 8.33 -11.39 -18.03
N ILE A 267 8.02 -12.23 -19.01
CA ILE A 267 6.85 -13.10 -19.00
C ILE A 267 6.88 -14.06 -17.80
N HIS A 268 8.05 -14.64 -17.53
CA HIS A 268 8.23 -15.52 -16.38
C HIS A 268 7.98 -14.79 -15.05
N ALA A 269 8.65 -13.65 -14.84
CA ALA A 269 8.50 -12.83 -13.64
C ALA A 269 7.05 -12.31 -13.46
N PHE A 270 6.41 -11.90 -14.56
CA PHE A 270 5.03 -11.45 -14.54
C PHE A 270 4.06 -12.58 -14.12
N LYS A 271 4.26 -13.80 -14.68
CA LYS A 271 3.48 -14.97 -14.29
C LYS A 271 3.73 -15.38 -12.83
N GLU A 272 4.95 -15.23 -12.31
CA GLU A 272 5.28 -15.50 -10.92
C GLU A 272 4.53 -14.53 -9.98
N VAL A 273 4.39 -13.25 -10.35
CA VAL A 273 3.75 -12.22 -9.53
C VAL A 273 2.22 -12.25 -9.65
N TYR A 274 1.69 -12.39 -10.86
CA TYR A 274 0.23 -12.26 -11.13
C TYR A 274 -0.47 -13.58 -11.45
N ASN A 275 0.24 -14.72 -11.47
CA ASN A 275 -0.27 -16.05 -11.83
C ASN A 275 -0.86 -16.18 -13.24
N ILE A 276 -0.79 -15.15 -14.08
CA ILE A 276 -1.21 -15.13 -15.49
C ILE A 276 -0.14 -14.47 -16.34
N THR A 277 -0.18 -14.76 -17.65
CA THR A 277 0.76 -14.15 -18.59
C THR A 277 0.40 -12.68 -18.87
N PRO A 278 1.36 -11.83 -19.31
CA PRO A 278 1.08 -10.45 -19.73
C PRO A 278 -0.02 -10.35 -20.77
N TYR A 279 -0.06 -11.28 -21.72
CA TYR A 279 -1.08 -11.32 -22.76
C TYR A 279 -2.48 -11.60 -22.20
N GLN A 280 -2.60 -12.61 -21.31
CA GLN A 280 -3.87 -12.91 -20.64
C GLN A 280 -4.33 -11.72 -19.80
N PHE A 281 -3.40 -11.08 -19.09
CA PHE A 281 -3.67 -9.90 -18.30
C PHE A 281 -4.20 -8.74 -19.15
N LYS A 282 -3.56 -8.42 -20.29
CA LYS A 282 -4.03 -7.38 -21.23
C LYS A 282 -5.42 -7.67 -21.77
N LYS A 283 -5.70 -8.95 -22.12
CA LYS A 283 -7.00 -9.37 -22.65
C LYS A 283 -8.14 -9.26 -21.61
N GLN A 284 -7.85 -9.44 -20.32
CA GLN A 284 -8.84 -9.36 -19.25
C GLN A 284 -9.17 -7.91 -18.81
N ASN A 285 -8.32 -6.94 -19.18
CA ASN A 285 -8.42 -5.54 -18.76
C ASN A 285 -8.65 -4.57 -19.93
N LYS A 286 -8.83 -5.08 -21.16
CA LYS A 286 -9.39 -4.40 -22.32
C LYS A 286 -10.89 -4.69 -22.37
#